data_fb76a95ea90b5acd79cf53727dca780d
#
_entry.id   fb76a95ea90b5acd79cf53727dca780d
#
_cell.length_a   1.000
_cell.length_b   1.000
_cell.length_c   1.000
_cell.angle_alpha   90.00
_cell.angle_beta   90.00
_cell.angle_gamma   90.00
#
_symmetry.space_group_name_H-M   'P 1'
#
loop_
_entity.id
_entity.type
_entity.pdbx_description
1 polymer ?
#
loop_
_entity_poly.entity_id
_entity_poly.type
_entity_poly.pdbx_seq_one_letter_code
_entity_poly.pdbx_strand_id
1 'polypeptide(L)'
;MKHILKTAVIALVGVLALTTVSCSSSRGSSRDNPRKENGIPPRSQVAAPQWTNVQMPVKLSLAKPRNFNVSGRATMVRGRQIYLSLRFFGMEVATVNITPDSVTVADRFHKLLFTESTSKVMGRTGYDINTMQDIILGMDPSIENPLEIENGFGNKVATIKFSDFVETPAGVMASVIEADGKIKKTDVEVSLEWNPKRAQWNDPALVPPGGNSYNGYRTFGLPEVTEMLNSLGEM
;
A
#
# COMPACT_ATOMS: atom_id res chain seq x y z
N MET A 1 -14.55 17.25 10.87
CA MET A 1 -13.92 15.99 11.24
C MET A 1 -14.58 14.74 10.64
N LYS A 2 -15.92 14.58 10.66
CA LYS A 2 -16.59 13.36 10.13
C LYS A 2 -16.28 13.03 8.66
N HIS A 3 -16.08 14.05 7.80
CA HIS A 3 -15.80 13.83 6.38
C HIS A 3 -14.34 13.47 6.09
N ILE A 4 -13.39 13.95 6.87
CA ILE A 4 -11.95 13.77 6.66
C ILE A 4 -11.54 12.29 6.85
N LEU A 5 -12.11 11.63 7.85
CA LEU A 5 -11.78 10.24 8.16
C LEU A 5 -12.35 9.25 7.13
N LYS A 6 -13.57 9.51 6.61
CA LYS A 6 -14.12 8.77 5.46
C LYS A 6 -13.18 8.85 4.27
N THR A 7 -12.60 10.02 4.01
CA THR A 7 -11.67 10.27 2.91
C THR A 7 -10.43 9.39 3.01
N ALA A 8 -9.85 9.24 4.20
CA ALA A 8 -8.63 8.45 4.39
C ALA A 8 -8.83 6.96 4.10
N VAL A 9 -9.92 6.38 4.59
CA VAL A 9 -10.26 4.96 4.35
C VAL A 9 -10.58 4.72 2.88
N ILE A 10 -11.32 5.65 2.27
CA ILE A 10 -11.69 5.58 0.86
C ILE A 10 -10.47 5.73 -0.04
N ALA A 11 -9.54 6.64 0.29
CA ALA A 11 -8.31 6.81 -0.46
C ALA A 11 -7.39 5.58 -0.36
N LEU A 12 -7.32 4.96 0.81
CA LEU A 12 -6.54 3.74 1.00
C LEU A 12 -7.12 2.56 0.19
N VAL A 13 -8.44 2.42 0.16
CA VAL A 13 -9.11 1.45 -0.72
C VAL A 13 -8.94 1.85 -2.19
N GLY A 14 -8.94 3.14 -2.48
CA GLY A 14 -8.71 3.68 -3.82
C GLY A 14 -7.32 3.38 -4.36
N VAL A 15 -6.28 3.48 -3.53
CA VAL A 15 -4.91 3.10 -3.90
C VAL A 15 -4.81 1.60 -4.17
N LEU A 16 -5.46 0.77 -3.36
CA LEU A 16 -5.61 -0.66 -3.63
C LEU A 16 -6.40 -0.92 -4.92
N ALA A 17 -7.42 -0.11 -5.22
CA ALA A 17 -8.22 -0.24 -6.44
C ALA A 17 -7.49 0.25 -7.70
N LEU A 18 -6.48 1.13 -7.60
CA LEU A 18 -5.64 1.52 -8.74
C LEU A 18 -4.89 0.31 -9.33
N THR A 19 -4.62 -0.70 -8.52
CA THR A 19 -3.99 -1.94 -8.97
C THR A 19 -4.94 -2.86 -9.74
N THR A 20 -6.26 -2.61 -9.75
CA THR A 20 -7.24 -3.42 -10.47
C THR A 20 -7.28 -3.17 -11.98
N VAL A 21 -6.57 -2.13 -12.44
CA VAL A 21 -6.49 -1.81 -13.86
C VAL A 21 -5.33 -2.61 -14.47
N SER A 22 -5.66 -3.51 -15.36
CA SER A 22 -4.78 -4.46 -16.08
C SER A 22 -3.39 -3.90 -16.39
N CYS A 23 -2.36 -4.43 -15.73
CA CYS A 23 -0.98 -4.18 -16.13
C CYS A 23 -0.57 -5.15 -17.24
N SER A 24 -0.19 -4.62 -18.40
CA SER A 24 0.70 -5.30 -19.31
C SER A 24 2.10 -4.75 -19.07
N SER A 25 2.99 -5.54 -18.48
CA SER A 25 4.39 -5.17 -18.32
C SER A 25 5.08 -5.20 -19.68
N SER A 26 5.35 -4.03 -20.26
CA SER A 26 6.28 -3.94 -21.37
C SER A 26 7.70 -4.01 -20.82
N ARG A 27 8.44 -5.07 -21.17
CA ARG A 27 9.88 -5.15 -20.94
C ARG A 27 10.58 -4.14 -21.85
N GLY A 28 10.77 -2.94 -21.37
CA GLY A 28 11.59 -1.92 -21.99
C GLY A 28 13.04 -2.05 -21.53
N SER A 29 13.93 -2.42 -22.44
CA SER A 29 15.37 -2.40 -22.24
C SER A 29 15.86 -0.96 -22.23
N SER A 30 16.00 -0.34 -21.08
CA SER A 30 16.72 0.93 -20.91
C SER A 30 18.11 0.68 -20.36
N ARG A 31 19.11 1.11 -21.12
CA ARG A 31 20.50 1.21 -20.67
C ARG A 31 20.60 2.39 -19.72
N ASP A 32 20.48 2.16 -18.42
CA ASP A 32 20.68 3.21 -17.43
C ASP A 32 22.10 3.19 -16.86
N ASN A 33 22.66 4.39 -16.90
CA ASN A 33 23.94 4.73 -16.25
C ASN A 33 23.69 4.73 -14.73
N PRO A 34 24.36 3.91 -13.91
CA PRO A 34 24.05 3.78 -12.49
C PRO A 34 24.44 5.08 -11.76
N ARG A 35 23.46 5.89 -11.43
CA ARG A 35 23.62 7.03 -10.54
C ARG A 35 23.75 6.47 -9.12
N LYS A 36 24.89 6.70 -8.48
CA LYS A 36 25.10 6.31 -7.08
C LYS A 36 24.19 7.15 -6.19
N GLU A 37 23.09 6.57 -5.76
CA GLU A 37 22.28 7.12 -4.68
C GLU A 37 22.89 6.71 -3.34
N ASN A 38 23.39 7.69 -2.60
CA ASN A 38 23.76 7.63 -1.18
C ASN A 38 24.61 6.42 -0.72
N GLY A 39 25.50 5.90 -1.54
CA GLY A 39 26.36 4.78 -1.17
C GLY A 39 25.68 3.41 -1.11
N ILE A 40 24.40 3.33 -1.36
CA ILE A 40 23.64 2.07 -1.47
C ILE A 40 23.94 1.43 -2.84
N PRO A 41 24.17 0.11 -2.90
CA PRO A 41 24.43 -0.56 -4.17
C PRO A 41 23.23 -0.42 -5.12
N PRO A 42 23.45 -0.43 -6.45
CA PRO A 42 22.34 -0.43 -7.41
C PRO A 42 21.36 -1.55 -7.09
N ARG A 43 20.07 -1.28 -7.20
CA ARG A 43 19.00 -2.26 -6.88
C ARG A 43 19.19 -3.61 -7.56
N SER A 44 19.73 -3.63 -8.77
CA SER A 44 20.06 -4.86 -9.52
C SER A 44 21.10 -5.77 -8.85
N GLN A 45 21.84 -5.27 -7.85
CA GLN A 45 22.85 -6.04 -7.10
C GLN A 45 22.35 -6.47 -5.71
N VAL A 46 21.12 -6.12 -5.35
CA VAL A 46 20.54 -6.47 -4.05
C VAL A 46 19.97 -7.88 -4.11
N ALA A 47 20.32 -8.70 -3.12
CA ALA A 47 19.75 -10.03 -2.97
C ALA A 47 18.25 -9.96 -2.72
N ALA A 48 17.52 -11.01 -3.13
CA ALA A 48 16.09 -11.10 -2.85
C ALA A 48 15.81 -10.97 -1.33
N PRO A 49 14.72 -10.31 -0.94
CA PRO A 49 14.39 -10.08 0.47
C PRO A 49 14.28 -11.39 1.25
N GLN A 50 14.97 -11.46 2.38
CA GLN A 50 14.96 -12.64 3.26
C GLN A 50 14.38 -12.26 4.63
N TRP A 51 13.07 -12.41 4.77
CA TRP A 51 12.38 -12.16 6.02
C TRP A 51 11.16 -13.07 6.16
N THR A 52 10.78 -13.35 7.40
CA THR A 52 9.60 -14.16 7.74
C THR A 52 8.43 -13.31 8.22
N ASN A 53 8.74 -12.30 9.01
CA ASN A 53 7.76 -11.33 9.48
C ASN A 53 8.44 -9.99 9.78
N VAL A 54 7.65 -8.95 9.82
CA VAL A 54 8.07 -7.62 10.22
C VAL A 54 6.94 -6.87 10.91
N GLN A 55 7.29 -6.11 11.94
CA GLN A 55 6.40 -5.11 12.52
C GLN A 55 7.14 -3.77 12.60
N MET A 56 6.55 -2.70 12.05
CA MET A 56 7.16 -1.38 12.10
C MET A 56 6.12 -0.26 12.13
N PRO A 57 6.49 0.92 12.69
CA PRO A 57 5.67 2.12 12.58
C PRO A 57 5.58 2.59 11.12
N VAL A 58 4.43 3.14 10.78
CA VAL A 58 4.15 3.70 9.46
C VAL A 58 3.40 5.02 9.62
N LYS A 59 3.65 5.96 8.70
CA LYS A 59 2.82 7.15 8.53
C LYS A 59 2.23 7.11 7.13
N LEU A 60 0.94 7.29 7.03
CA LEU A 60 0.20 7.42 5.80
C LEU A 60 -0.20 8.88 5.63
N SER A 61 0.16 9.47 4.51
CA SER A 61 -0.23 10.82 4.14
C SER A 61 -1.01 10.79 2.84
N LEU A 62 -2.15 11.47 2.81
CA LEU A 62 -2.94 11.71 1.62
C LEU A 62 -2.82 13.19 1.29
N ALA A 63 -2.25 13.56 0.15
CA ALA A 63 -2.12 14.95 -0.29
C ALA A 63 -3.35 15.37 -1.12
N LYS A 64 -3.85 14.47 -1.96
CA LYS A 64 -5.05 14.67 -2.77
C LYS A 64 -6.02 13.50 -2.62
N PRO A 65 -7.33 13.74 -2.69
CA PRO A 65 -8.03 15.02 -2.96
C PRO A 65 -8.07 15.98 -1.75
N ARG A 66 -7.66 15.52 -0.57
CA ARG A 66 -7.62 16.34 0.65
C ARG A 66 -6.44 15.96 1.52
N ASN A 67 -5.74 16.95 2.07
CA ASN A 67 -4.62 16.71 2.95
C ASN A 67 -5.07 16.03 4.25
N PHE A 68 -4.51 14.85 4.50
CA PHE A 68 -4.78 14.05 5.70
C PHE A 68 -3.56 13.20 6.05
N ASN A 69 -3.19 13.19 7.33
CA ASN A 69 -2.08 12.38 7.83
C ASN A 69 -2.55 11.50 8.97
N VAL A 70 -2.10 10.26 8.97
CA VAL A 70 -2.38 9.29 10.03
C VAL A 70 -1.14 8.43 10.27
N SER A 71 -0.88 8.16 11.54
CA SER A 71 0.21 7.26 11.93
C SER A 71 -0.36 5.89 12.27
N GLY A 72 0.50 4.89 12.24
CA GLY A 72 0.05 3.54 12.55
C GLY A 72 1.19 2.56 12.73
N ARG A 73 0.82 1.31 12.65
CA ARG A 73 1.74 0.18 12.71
C ARG A 73 1.37 -0.82 11.62
N ALA A 74 2.37 -1.25 10.88
CA ALA A 74 2.26 -2.37 9.97
C ALA A 74 2.77 -3.63 10.66
N THR A 75 2.09 -4.73 10.42
CA THR A 75 2.53 -6.09 10.75
C THR A 75 2.38 -6.93 9.50
N MET A 76 3.46 -7.51 9.04
CA MET A 76 3.45 -8.37 7.85
C MET A 76 4.03 -9.73 8.19
N VAL A 77 3.41 -10.78 7.68
CA VAL A 77 3.93 -12.15 7.70
C VAL A 77 4.11 -12.60 6.27
N ARG A 78 5.32 -13.00 5.92
CA ARG A 78 5.71 -13.32 4.55
C ARG A 78 4.77 -14.35 3.93
N GLY A 79 4.25 -14.04 2.76
CA GLY A 79 3.33 -14.90 2.02
C GLY A 79 1.95 -15.10 2.65
N ARG A 80 1.64 -14.47 3.80
CA ARG A 80 0.43 -14.75 4.56
C ARG A 80 -0.44 -13.54 4.85
N GLN A 81 0.17 -12.40 5.24
CA GLN A 81 -0.63 -11.28 5.72
C GLN A 81 0.12 -9.95 5.59
N ILE A 82 -0.62 -8.90 5.24
CA ILE A 82 -0.27 -7.49 5.41
C ILE A 82 -1.36 -6.89 6.28
N TYR A 83 -1.00 -6.43 7.47
CA TYR A 83 -1.94 -5.80 8.40
C TYR A 83 -1.47 -4.40 8.75
N LEU A 84 -2.33 -3.40 8.55
CA LEU A 84 -2.11 -2.02 8.94
C LEU A 84 -3.14 -1.63 9.99
N SER A 85 -2.69 -1.12 11.13
CA SER A 85 -3.52 -0.47 12.15
C SER A 85 -3.21 1.02 12.11
N LEU A 86 -4.15 1.83 11.67
CA LEU A 86 -4.00 3.27 11.54
C LEU A 86 -4.65 3.98 12.72
N ARG A 87 -3.93 4.97 13.28
CA ARG A 87 -4.34 5.67 14.50
C ARG A 87 -4.33 7.17 14.30
N PHE A 88 -5.36 7.81 14.83
CA PHE A 88 -5.47 9.25 14.89
C PHE A 88 -5.68 9.67 16.34
N PHE A 89 -4.83 10.54 16.88
CA PHE A 89 -4.80 10.88 18.30
C PHE A 89 -4.79 9.68 19.26
N GLY A 90 -4.03 8.62 18.91
CA GLY A 90 -3.91 7.41 19.71
C GLY A 90 -5.04 6.38 19.56
N MET A 91 -6.18 6.76 18.99
CA MET A 91 -7.30 5.85 18.73
C MET A 91 -7.13 5.15 17.38
N GLU A 92 -7.40 3.84 17.33
CA GLU A 92 -7.43 3.11 16.08
C GLU A 92 -8.66 3.54 15.27
N VAL A 93 -8.42 4.15 14.12
CA VAL A 93 -9.48 4.71 13.26
C VAL A 93 -9.75 3.85 12.04
N ALA A 94 -8.75 3.11 11.58
CA ALA A 94 -8.91 2.20 10.46
C ALA A 94 -7.94 1.01 10.56
N THR A 95 -8.35 -0.11 9.98
CA THR A 95 -7.48 -1.27 9.78
C THR A 95 -7.57 -1.75 8.35
N VAL A 96 -6.42 -2.20 7.82
CA VAL A 96 -6.33 -2.92 6.54
C VAL A 96 -5.77 -4.29 6.82
N ASN A 97 -6.40 -5.30 6.29
CA ASN A 97 -5.93 -6.67 6.35
C ASN A 97 -5.98 -7.27 4.95
N ILE A 98 -4.82 -7.64 4.45
CA ILE A 98 -4.68 -8.30 3.14
C ILE A 98 -4.11 -9.69 3.40
N THR A 99 -4.79 -10.68 2.88
CA THR A 99 -4.38 -12.08 2.87
C THR A 99 -4.33 -12.59 1.43
N PRO A 100 -3.84 -13.80 1.15
CA PRO A 100 -3.94 -14.37 -0.20
C PRO A 100 -5.36 -14.39 -0.76
N ASP A 101 -6.37 -14.53 0.10
CA ASP A 101 -7.76 -14.74 -0.29
C ASP A 101 -8.61 -13.46 -0.25
N SER A 102 -8.30 -12.54 0.65
CA SER A 102 -9.18 -11.38 0.92
C SER A 102 -8.43 -10.10 1.24
N VAL A 103 -9.04 -8.99 0.84
CA VAL A 103 -8.70 -7.62 1.26
C VAL A 103 -9.85 -7.11 2.10
N THR A 104 -9.55 -6.73 3.34
CA THR A 104 -10.53 -6.16 4.27
C THR A 104 -10.03 -4.80 4.75
N VAL A 105 -10.88 -3.78 4.62
CA VAL A 105 -10.62 -2.43 5.15
C VAL A 105 -11.79 -2.04 6.06
N ALA A 106 -11.47 -1.72 7.30
CA ALA A 106 -12.47 -1.28 8.25
C ALA A 106 -12.24 0.16 8.70
N ASP A 107 -13.24 1.00 8.50
CA ASP A 107 -13.35 2.31 9.16
C ASP A 107 -14.05 2.11 10.51
N ARG A 108 -13.28 2.20 11.58
CA ARG A 108 -13.76 1.97 12.93
C ARG A 108 -14.63 3.12 13.45
N PHE A 109 -14.41 4.30 12.92
CA PHE A 109 -15.12 5.48 13.36
C PHE A 109 -16.55 5.55 12.81
N HIS A 110 -16.71 5.22 11.51
CA HIS A 110 -18.01 5.22 10.86
C HIS A 110 -18.67 3.84 10.79
N LYS A 111 -17.99 2.81 11.31
CA LYS A 111 -18.42 1.39 11.22
C LYS A 111 -18.69 0.97 9.77
N LEU A 112 -17.76 1.28 8.89
CA LEU A 112 -17.81 0.87 7.49
C LEU A 112 -16.82 -0.26 7.27
N LEU A 113 -17.23 -1.26 6.50
CA LEU A 113 -16.43 -2.43 6.17
C LEU A 113 -16.41 -2.64 4.66
N PHE A 114 -15.21 -2.60 4.10
CA PHE A 114 -14.96 -3.11 2.77
C PHE A 114 -14.34 -4.50 2.88
N THR A 115 -14.88 -5.48 2.17
CA THR A 115 -14.28 -6.81 2.04
C THR A 115 -14.48 -7.30 0.61
N GLU A 116 -13.37 -7.72 -0.01
CA GLU A 116 -13.38 -8.24 -1.37
C GLU A 116 -12.31 -9.34 -1.51
N SER A 117 -12.43 -10.22 -2.49
CA SER A 117 -11.37 -11.18 -2.79
C SER A 117 -10.11 -10.47 -3.28
N THR A 118 -8.94 -10.96 -2.85
CA THR A 118 -7.65 -10.41 -3.29
C THR A 118 -7.51 -10.48 -4.80
N SER A 119 -7.95 -11.58 -5.42
CA SER A 119 -7.94 -11.74 -6.88
C SER A 119 -8.78 -10.69 -7.61
N LYS A 120 -9.90 -10.25 -7.04
CA LYS A 120 -10.73 -9.21 -7.62
C LYS A 120 -10.15 -7.81 -7.43
N VAL A 121 -9.55 -7.54 -6.26
CA VAL A 121 -8.88 -6.27 -5.96
C VAL A 121 -7.61 -6.12 -6.78
N MET A 122 -6.81 -7.17 -6.90
CA MET A 122 -5.55 -7.16 -7.65
C MET A 122 -5.76 -7.32 -9.16
N GLY A 123 -6.97 -7.68 -9.57
CA GLY A 123 -7.31 -7.84 -10.98
C GLY A 123 -6.40 -8.83 -11.70
N ARG A 124 -5.94 -8.44 -12.91
CA ARG A 124 -5.08 -9.28 -13.75
C ARG A 124 -3.58 -9.02 -13.57
N THR A 125 -3.16 -8.35 -12.50
CA THR A 125 -1.74 -8.05 -12.28
C THR A 125 -0.89 -9.30 -12.11
N GLY A 126 -1.50 -10.41 -11.68
CA GLY A 126 -0.79 -11.65 -11.36
C GLY A 126 0.09 -11.56 -10.10
N TYR A 127 0.03 -10.46 -9.37
CA TYR A 127 0.80 -10.28 -8.15
C TYR A 127 0.24 -11.15 -7.03
N ASP A 128 1.10 -11.97 -6.46
CA ASP A 128 0.82 -12.67 -5.22
C ASP A 128 1.10 -11.78 -4.00
N ILE A 129 0.79 -12.27 -2.82
CA ILE A 129 0.98 -11.51 -1.60
C ILE A 129 2.47 -11.23 -1.31
N ASN A 130 3.41 -12.08 -1.74
CA ASN A 130 4.84 -11.84 -1.58
C ASN A 130 5.27 -10.65 -2.44
N THR A 131 4.88 -10.64 -3.70
CA THR A 131 5.14 -9.52 -4.62
C THR A 131 4.55 -8.22 -4.08
N MET A 132 3.32 -8.27 -3.55
CA MET A 132 2.70 -7.08 -2.91
C MET A 132 3.50 -6.58 -1.72
N GLN A 133 3.99 -7.49 -0.88
CA GLN A 133 4.83 -7.14 0.27
C GLN A 133 6.14 -6.49 -0.18
N ASP A 134 6.77 -7.02 -1.22
CA ASP A 134 8.01 -6.46 -1.76
C ASP A 134 7.80 -5.09 -2.40
N ILE A 135 6.69 -4.87 -3.12
CA ILE A 135 6.30 -3.56 -3.64
C ILE A 135 6.06 -2.57 -2.49
N ILE A 136 5.26 -2.94 -1.50
CA ILE A 136 4.90 -2.07 -0.37
C ILE A 136 6.13 -1.70 0.49
N LEU A 137 7.15 -2.55 0.53
CA LEU A 137 8.41 -2.27 1.21
C LEU A 137 9.49 -1.70 0.28
N GLY A 138 9.23 -1.65 -1.02
CA GLY A 138 10.21 -1.22 -2.01
C GLY A 138 11.47 -2.08 -2.00
N MET A 139 11.33 -3.38 -1.72
CA MET A 139 12.45 -4.31 -1.54
C MET A 139 12.78 -5.12 -2.78
N ASP A 140 11.87 -5.25 -3.74
CA ASP A 140 12.10 -6.02 -4.96
C ASP A 140 13.05 -5.24 -5.90
N PRO A 141 14.26 -5.72 -6.14
CA PRO A 141 15.23 -5.06 -7.00
C PRO A 141 14.86 -5.09 -8.49
N SER A 142 13.93 -5.96 -8.88
CA SER A 142 13.48 -6.07 -10.28
C SER A 142 12.39 -5.04 -10.65
N ILE A 143 11.81 -4.38 -9.65
CA ILE A 143 10.77 -3.38 -9.88
C ILE A 143 11.41 -2.06 -10.34
N GLU A 144 10.93 -1.55 -11.47
CA GLU A 144 11.34 -0.24 -11.98
C GLU A 144 11.00 0.88 -10.99
N ASN A 145 11.83 1.92 -10.94
CA ASN A 145 11.60 3.09 -10.12
C ASN A 145 11.71 4.37 -10.96
N PRO A 146 10.59 5.04 -11.27
CA PRO A 146 9.23 4.78 -10.79
C PRO A 146 8.58 3.54 -11.44
N LEU A 147 7.74 2.84 -10.67
CA LEU A 147 6.86 1.81 -11.18
C LEU A 147 5.64 2.47 -11.82
N GLU A 148 5.44 2.26 -13.12
CA GLU A 148 4.26 2.75 -13.83
C GLU A 148 3.18 1.67 -13.87
N ILE A 149 1.97 2.04 -13.51
CA ILE A 149 0.79 1.17 -13.57
C ILE A 149 -0.06 1.60 -14.76
N GLU A 150 -0.28 0.68 -15.68
CA GLU A 150 -1.07 0.91 -16.88
C GLU A 150 -2.42 0.18 -16.81
N ASN A 151 -3.43 0.72 -17.49
CA ASN A 151 -4.70 0.01 -17.68
C ASN A 151 -4.59 -1.00 -18.83
N GLY A 152 -5.63 -1.82 -19.02
CA GLY A 152 -5.68 -2.84 -20.09
C GLY A 152 -5.59 -2.29 -21.53
N PHE A 153 -5.55 -0.98 -21.70
CA PHE A 153 -5.38 -0.29 -22.99
C PHE A 153 -3.99 0.36 -23.12
N GLY A 154 -3.06 0.10 -22.18
CA GLY A 154 -1.71 0.68 -22.18
C GLY A 154 -1.65 2.15 -21.73
N ASN A 155 -2.73 2.70 -21.16
CA ASN A 155 -2.68 4.05 -20.62
C ASN A 155 -2.21 4.01 -19.16
N LYS A 156 -1.23 4.85 -18.85
CA LYS A 156 -0.75 5.05 -17.48
C LYS A 156 -1.88 5.59 -16.60
N VAL A 157 -2.12 4.93 -15.49
CA VAL A 157 -3.18 5.27 -14.53
C VAL A 157 -2.62 5.63 -13.15
N ALA A 158 -1.43 5.17 -12.81
CA ALA A 158 -0.75 5.52 -11.59
C ALA A 158 0.77 5.38 -11.74
N THR A 159 1.50 6.02 -10.82
CA THR A 159 2.94 5.93 -10.67
C THR A 159 3.26 5.66 -9.21
N ILE A 160 4.18 4.75 -8.93
CA ILE A 160 4.71 4.51 -7.59
C ILE A 160 6.20 4.80 -7.61
N LYS A 161 6.65 5.71 -6.74
CA LYS A 161 8.05 6.06 -6.55
C LYS A 161 8.56 5.53 -5.23
N PHE A 162 9.77 5.05 -5.25
CA PHE A 162 10.49 4.54 -4.08
C PHE A 162 11.70 5.43 -3.82
N SER A 163 11.85 5.90 -2.58
CA SER A 163 12.96 6.78 -2.19
C SER A 163 13.44 6.47 -0.77
N ASP A 164 14.54 7.15 -0.37
CA ASP A 164 15.16 7.03 0.94
C ASP A 164 15.45 5.57 1.31
N PHE A 165 16.21 4.90 0.42
CA PHE A 165 16.59 3.50 0.62
C PHE A 165 17.50 3.34 1.82
N VAL A 166 17.20 2.32 2.64
CA VAL A 166 17.95 1.98 3.85
C VAL A 166 18.26 0.49 3.91
N GLU A 167 19.40 0.15 4.47
CA GLU A 167 19.76 -1.24 4.77
C GLU A 167 19.01 -1.72 6.00
N THR A 168 18.48 -2.93 5.95
CA THR A 168 17.78 -3.60 7.04
C THR A 168 18.30 -5.04 7.18
N PRO A 169 18.01 -5.73 8.28
CA PRO A 169 18.32 -7.16 8.39
C PRO A 169 17.70 -8.05 7.31
N ALA A 170 16.67 -7.54 6.64
CA ALA A 170 15.94 -8.26 5.59
C ALA A 170 16.38 -7.88 4.16
N GLY A 171 17.28 -6.93 4.01
CA GLY A 171 17.74 -6.38 2.74
C GLY A 171 17.51 -4.87 2.65
N VAL A 172 17.73 -4.31 1.48
CA VAL A 172 17.52 -2.89 1.22
C VAL A 172 16.03 -2.62 0.99
N MET A 173 15.46 -1.65 1.70
CA MET A 173 14.07 -1.21 1.55
C MET A 173 13.95 0.28 1.31
N ALA A 174 12.89 0.71 0.63
CA ALA A 174 12.53 2.12 0.57
C ALA A 174 11.83 2.53 1.87
N SER A 175 12.26 3.63 2.48
CA SER A 175 11.56 4.17 3.66
C SER A 175 10.44 5.13 3.29
N VAL A 176 10.41 5.64 2.06
CA VAL A 176 9.34 6.47 1.53
C VAL A 176 8.82 5.88 0.22
N ILE A 177 7.52 5.74 0.13
CA ILE A 177 6.81 5.28 -1.05
C ILE A 177 5.72 6.30 -1.37
N GLU A 178 5.78 6.87 -2.55
CA GLU A 178 4.80 7.83 -3.04
C GLU A 178 4.02 7.20 -4.19
N ALA A 179 2.71 7.31 -4.14
CA ALA A 179 1.84 6.86 -5.21
C ALA A 179 0.98 8.03 -5.68
N ASP A 180 1.03 8.31 -6.97
CA ASP A 180 0.15 9.27 -7.63
C ASP A 180 -0.65 8.57 -8.73
N GLY A 181 -1.90 8.95 -8.87
CA GLY A 181 -2.77 8.35 -9.87
C GLY A 181 -4.09 9.06 -10.01
N LYS A 182 -4.92 8.50 -10.89
CA LYS A 182 -6.23 9.05 -11.16
C LYS A 182 -7.31 7.98 -11.07
N ILE A 183 -8.31 8.23 -10.24
CA ILE A 183 -9.50 7.38 -10.14
C ILE A 183 -10.65 8.14 -10.80
N LYS A 184 -11.02 7.72 -12.02
CA LYS A 184 -11.94 8.47 -12.90
C LYS A 184 -11.46 9.90 -13.09
N LYS A 185 -12.10 10.91 -12.45
CA LYS A 185 -11.76 12.33 -12.57
C LYS A 185 -10.99 12.88 -11.36
N THR A 186 -10.81 12.08 -10.31
CA THR A 186 -10.20 12.51 -9.05
C THR A 186 -8.73 12.12 -9.02
N ASP A 187 -7.85 13.11 -8.87
CA ASP A 187 -6.43 12.87 -8.63
C ASP A 187 -6.25 12.37 -7.18
N VAL A 188 -5.41 11.36 -7.01
CA VAL A 188 -5.08 10.77 -5.72
C VAL A 188 -3.57 10.77 -5.56
N GLU A 189 -3.07 11.37 -4.48
CA GLU A 189 -1.67 11.36 -4.09
C GLU A 189 -1.54 10.83 -2.67
N VAL A 190 -0.78 9.76 -2.52
CA VAL A 190 -0.59 9.07 -1.23
C VAL A 190 0.89 8.84 -1.00
N SER A 191 1.33 8.99 0.24
CA SER A 191 2.68 8.65 0.67
C SER A 191 2.62 7.71 1.88
N LEU A 192 3.48 6.69 1.86
CA LEU A 192 3.78 5.82 2.99
C LEU A 192 5.21 6.10 3.45
N GLU A 193 5.36 6.51 4.70
CA GLU A 193 6.66 6.68 5.35
C GLU A 193 6.84 5.57 6.39
N TRP A 194 7.81 4.70 6.16
CA TRP A 194 8.21 3.62 7.06
C TRP A 194 9.25 4.11 8.08
N ASN A 195 9.23 3.55 9.28
CA ASN A 195 10.30 3.78 10.25
C ASN A 195 11.12 2.50 10.48
N PRO A 196 12.06 2.18 9.58
CA PRO A 196 12.85 0.95 9.66
C PRO A 196 13.77 0.88 10.88
N LYS A 197 14.16 2.03 11.47
CA LYS A 197 14.95 2.06 12.71
C LYS A 197 14.20 1.49 13.92
N ARG A 198 12.87 1.46 13.86
CA ARG A 198 11.98 0.92 14.90
C ARG A 198 11.28 -0.36 14.46
N ALA A 199 11.76 -0.97 13.38
CA ALA A 199 11.23 -2.22 12.87
C ALA A 199 11.74 -3.40 13.71
N GLN A 200 10.86 -4.37 13.92
CA GLN A 200 11.17 -5.68 14.49
C GLN A 200 11.05 -6.70 13.34
N TRP A 201 12.18 -7.29 12.97
CA TRP A 201 12.29 -8.26 11.89
C TRP A 201 12.47 -9.65 12.45
N ASN A 202 11.83 -10.63 11.80
CA ASN A 202 12.02 -12.06 12.08
C ASN A 202 11.81 -12.43 13.54
N ASP A 203 10.88 -11.77 14.21
CA ASP A 203 10.54 -12.06 15.62
C ASP A 203 9.64 -13.31 15.70
N PRO A 204 10.12 -14.43 16.27
CA PRO A 204 9.32 -15.64 16.38
C PRO A 204 8.12 -15.48 17.34
N ALA A 205 8.15 -14.47 18.21
CA ALA A 205 7.05 -14.17 19.13
C ALA A 205 5.96 -13.30 18.51
N LEU A 206 6.17 -12.80 17.27
CA LEU A 206 5.18 -11.97 16.60
C LEU A 206 3.91 -12.77 16.30
N VAL A 207 2.83 -12.41 16.96
CA VAL A 207 1.51 -12.95 16.68
C VAL A 207 0.82 -12.06 15.64
N PRO A 208 0.49 -12.58 14.45
CA PRO A 208 -0.26 -11.83 13.47
C PRO A 208 -1.61 -11.39 14.06
N PRO A 209 -2.06 -10.17 13.82
CA PRO A 209 -3.37 -9.73 14.25
C PRO A 209 -4.46 -10.67 13.72
N GLY A 210 -5.26 -11.23 14.63
CA GLY A 210 -6.37 -12.12 14.30
C GLY A 210 -7.58 -11.40 13.75
N GLY A 211 -8.60 -12.19 13.39
CA GLY A 211 -9.85 -11.66 12.86
C GLY A 211 -10.54 -10.73 13.86
N ASN A 212 -10.86 -9.54 13.40
CA ASN A 212 -11.66 -8.59 14.16
C ASN A 212 -13.14 -8.93 14.00
N SER A 213 -13.93 -8.75 15.07
CA SER A 213 -15.38 -8.76 14.95
C SER A 213 -15.85 -7.44 14.34
N TYR A 214 -16.63 -7.55 13.26
CA TYR A 214 -17.20 -6.39 12.56
C TYR A 214 -18.74 -6.30 12.75
N ASN A 215 -19.23 -6.76 13.90
CA ASN A 215 -20.65 -6.68 14.23
C ASN A 215 -21.13 -5.22 14.18
N GLY A 216 -22.23 -4.97 13.46
CA GLY A 216 -22.80 -3.63 13.31
C GLY A 216 -22.05 -2.72 12.32
N TYR A 217 -21.11 -3.26 11.54
CA TYR A 217 -20.53 -2.53 10.40
C TYR A 217 -21.43 -2.64 9.17
N ARG A 218 -21.54 -1.53 8.44
CA ARG A 218 -22.16 -1.52 7.12
C ARG A 218 -21.12 -1.88 6.08
N THR A 219 -21.38 -2.93 5.30
CA THR A 219 -20.52 -3.32 4.20
C THR A 219 -20.76 -2.43 2.98
N PHE A 220 -19.70 -2.23 2.19
CA PHE A 220 -19.73 -1.54 0.90
C PHE A 220 -18.73 -2.21 -0.05
N GLY A 221 -18.94 -2.05 -1.34
CA GLY A 221 -18.13 -2.67 -2.39
C GLY A 221 -17.33 -1.65 -3.21
N LEU A 222 -16.61 -2.14 -4.23
CA LEU A 222 -15.82 -1.29 -5.13
C LEU A 222 -16.64 -0.17 -5.83
N PRO A 223 -17.90 -0.38 -6.25
CA PRO A 223 -18.69 0.69 -6.85
C PRO A 223 -18.89 1.87 -5.89
N GLU A 224 -19.26 1.60 -4.63
CA GLU A 224 -19.50 2.63 -3.61
C GLU A 224 -18.20 3.36 -3.24
N VAL A 225 -17.06 2.64 -3.20
CA VAL A 225 -15.75 3.28 -3.01
C VAL A 225 -15.50 4.32 -4.10
N THR A 226 -15.78 3.94 -5.34
CA THR A 226 -15.58 4.83 -6.49
C THR A 226 -16.49 6.06 -6.45
N GLU A 227 -17.75 5.90 -6.06
CA GLU A 227 -18.68 7.02 -5.88
C GLU A 227 -18.24 7.96 -4.76
N MET A 228 -17.80 7.39 -3.63
CA MET A 228 -17.28 8.18 -2.52
C MET A 228 -16.04 9.00 -2.91
N LEU A 229 -15.10 8.42 -3.69
CA LEU A 229 -13.93 9.14 -4.18
C LEU A 229 -14.31 10.29 -5.12
N ASN A 230 -15.26 10.05 -6.02
CA ASN A 230 -15.74 11.11 -6.93
C ASN A 230 -16.40 12.27 -6.15
N SER A 231 -17.22 11.97 -5.14
CA SER A 231 -17.87 13.00 -4.31
C SER A 231 -16.88 13.86 -3.52
N LEU A 232 -15.67 13.37 -3.28
CA LEU A 232 -14.63 14.13 -2.59
C LEU A 232 -13.92 15.13 -3.53
N GLY A 233 -13.88 14.83 -4.82
CA GLY A 233 -13.29 15.71 -5.83
C GLY A 233 -14.24 16.86 -6.25
N GLU A 234 -15.52 16.77 -5.92
CA GLU A 234 -16.56 17.77 -6.28
C GLU A 234 -16.86 18.78 -5.15
N MET A 235 -16.27 18.63 -3.97
CA MET A 235 -16.39 19.53 -2.81
C MET A 235 -15.15 20.43 -2.66
#